data_24acbb9e5b87539f190f2beba56d9742
#
_entry.id   24acbb9e5b87539f190f2beba56d9742
#
_cell.length_a   1.000
_cell.length_b   1.000
_cell.length_c   1.000
_cell.angle_alpha   90.00
_cell.angle_beta   90.00
_cell.angle_gamma   90.00
#
_symmetry.space_group_name_H-M   'P 1'
#
loop_
_entity.id
_entity.type
_entity.pdbx_description
1 polymer ?
#
loop_
_entity_poly.entity_id
_entity_poly.type
_entity_poly.pdbx_seq_one_letter_code
_entity_poly.pdbx_strand_id
1 'polypeptide(L)'
;MSEGLFRPHRRPALRRAVMLVASSIAVFAVATMVWLRTHIVPPGCADPDTLALVRQSLTGRFRLPPTVTIDNIQMLAGGYVAFRFVCEASLGGIDSHDLAPGAYVPGVVHYVSRLTADHRDHEVSVSIQPALIWERKQ
;
A
#
# COMPACT_ATOMS: atom_id res chain seq x y z
N MET A 1 50.53 25.76 47.46
CA MET A 1 49.32 24.97 47.17
C MET A 1 48.70 25.57 45.93
N SER A 2 48.98 24.97 44.78
CA SER A 2 48.54 25.48 43.47
C SER A 2 47.51 24.51 42.93
N GLU A 3 46.24 24.81 43.08
CA GLU A 3 45.18 24.08 42.43
C GLU A 3 45.13 24.50 40.97
N GLY A 4 45.70 23.62 40.13
CA GLY A 4 45.62 23.74 38.68
C GLY A 4 44.18 23.47 38.19
N LEU A 5 43.47 24.53 37.87
CA LEU A 5 42.17 24.47 37.22
C LEU A 5 42.36 23.84 35.82
N PHE A 6 42.04 22.55 35.72
CA PHE A 6 41.85 21.88 34.43
C PHE A 6 40.53 22.41 33.82
N ARG A 7 40.59 23.48 33.02
CA ARG A 7 39.48 23.91 32.18
C ARG A 7 39.46 22.98 30.94
N PRO A 8 38.41 22.17 30.77
CA PRO A 8 38.29 21.40 29.54
C PRO A 8 38.04 22.39 28.41
N HIS A 9 39.04 22.56 27.56
CA HIS A 9 38.88 23.30 26.30
C HIS A 9 37.89 22.56 25.43
N ARG A 10 36.62 22.96 25.55
CA ARG A 10 35.56 22.53 24.65
C ARG A 10 35.89 23.07 23.27
N ARG A 11 36.44 22.20 22.42
CA ARG A 11 36.82 22.54 21.04
C ARG A 11 35.51 22.71 20.25
N PRO A 12 35.04 23.94 19.94
CA PRO A 12 33.76 24.17 19.25
C PRO A 12 33.76 23.56 17.83
N ALA A 13 34.95 23.42 17.21
CA ALA A 13 35.13 22.79 15.92
C ALA A 13 34.74 21.30 15.96
N LEU A 14 35.09 20.56 17.01
CA LEU A 14 34.75 19.14 17.13
C LEU A 14 33.23 18.94 17.25
N ARG A 15 32.54 19.79 18.02
CA ARG A 15 31.07 19.74 18.12
C ARG A 15 30.38 19.99 16.78
N ARG A 16 30.87 20.97 16.01
CA ARG A 16 30.34 21.26 14.67
C ARG A 16 30.59 20.07 13.71
N ALA A 17 31.76 19.47 13.74
CA ALA A 17 32.06 18.30 12.94
C ALA A 17 31.18 17.11 13.29
N VAL A 18 30.99 16.81 14.57
CA VAL A 18 30.09 15.72 15.02
C VAL A 18 28.64 16.00 14.63
N MET A 19 28.16 17.22 14.74
CA MET A 19 26.80 17.59 14.32
C MET A 19 26.60 17.41 12.81
N LEU A 20 27.58 17.81 11.99
CA LEU A 20 27.51 17.65 10.53
C LEU A 20 27.51 16.18 10.12
N VAL A 21 28.35 15.36 10.75
CA VAL A 21 28.40 13.91 10.47
C VAL A 21 27.09 13.23 10.89
N ALA A 22 26.57 13.53 12.07
CA ALA A 22 25.30 12.98 12.54
C ALA A 22 24.12 13.39 11.62
N SER A 23 24.09 14.65 11.18
CA SER A 23 23.08 15.14 10.24
C SER A 23 23.16 14.41 8.89
N SER A 24 24.36 14.20 8.36
CA SER A 24 24.58 13.48 7.09
C SER A 24 24.12 12.03 7.17
N ILE A 25 24.41 11.33 8.28
CA ILE A 25 23.97 9.96 8.52
C ILE A 25 22.43 9.88 8.59
N ALA A 26 21.81 10.83 9.29
CA ALA A 26 20.34 10.88 9.40
C ALA A 26 19.67 11.09 8.05
N VAL A 27 20.18 12.02 7.24
CA VAL A 27 19.66 12.28 5.88
C VAL A 27 19.83 11.06 4.99
N PHE A 28 21.01 10.40 5.04
CA PHE A 28 21.25 9.20 4.26
C PHE A 28 20.34 8.05 4.67
N ALA A 29 20.13 7.83 5.97
CA ALA A 29 19.24 6.81 6.48
C ALA A 29 17.78 7.04 6.04
N VAL A 30 17.29 8.29 6.09
CA VAL A 30 15.95 8.64 5.62
C VAL A 30 15.82 8.43 4.11
N ALA A 31 16.79 8.89 3.33
CA ALA A 31 16.80 8.71 1.87
C ALA A 31 16.80 7.23 1.49
N THR A 32 17.58 6.41 2.18
CA THR A 32 17.64 4.95 1.96
C THR A 32 16.32 4.28 2.31
N MET A 33 15.69 4.68 3.42
CA MET A 33 14.37 4.16 3.82
C MET A 33 13.27 4.52 2.80
N VAL A 34 13.27 5.74 2.31
CA VAL A 34 12.31 6.18 1.28
C VAL A 34 12.55 5.39 -0.01
N TRP A 35 13.80 5.24 -0.43
CA TRP A 35 14.15 4.50 -1.64
C TRP A 35 13.75 3.01 -1.54
N LEU A 36 14.03 2.36 -0.41
CA LEU A 36 13.62 0.98 -0.14
C LEU A 36 12.09 0.82 -0.21
N ARG A 37 11.34 1.75 0.40
CA ARG A 37 9.87 1.71 0.37
C ARG A 37 9.30 1.83 -1.03
N THR A 38 9.90 2.67 -1.87
CA THR A 38 9.36 2.90 -3.23
C THR A 38 9.76 1.82 -4.24
N HIS A 39 10.81 1.03 -3.98
CA HIS A 39 11.37 0.09 -4.95
C HIS A 39 11.26 -1.38 -4.54
N ILE A 40 11.04 -1.68 -3.25
CA ILE A 40 11.07 -3.06 -2.75
C ILE A 40 9.74 -3.49 -2.13
N VAL A 41 8.91 -2.53 -1.72
CA VAL A 41 7.65 -2.81 -1.04
C VAL A 41 6.48 -2.51 -1.97
N PRO A 42 5.56 -3.46 -2.19
CA PRO A 42 4.37 -3.21 -3.00
C PRO A 42 3.48 -2.17 -2.30
N PRO A 43 2.73 -1.39 -3.08
CA PRO A 43 1.70 -0.49 -2.53
C PRO A 43 0.66 -1.26 -1.71
N GLY A 44 0.16 -0.62 -0.65
CA GLY A 44 -0.83 -1.21 0.25
C GLY A 44 -2.23 -1.35 -0.36
N CYS A 45 -3.15 -1.95 0.41
CA CYS A 45 -4.53 -2.20 -0.06
C CYS A 45 -5.28 -0.94 -0.47
N ALA A 46 -5.13 0.16 0.26
CA ALA A 46 -5.82 1.43 0.01
C ALA A 46 -4.98 2.43 -0.79
N ASP A 47 -3.85 1.99 -1.30
CA ASP A 47 -2.98 2.84 -2.12
C ASP A 47 -3.69 3.21 -3.44
N PRO A 48 -3.64 4.46 -3.89
CA PRO A 48 -4.31 4.90 -5.11
C PRO A 48 -3.85 4.14 -6.36
N ASP A 49 -2.58 3.76 -6.44
CA ASP A 49 -2.05 2.99 -7.57
C ASP A 49 -2.62 1.57 -7.57
N THR A 50 -2.72 0.92 -6.40
CA THR A 50 -3.38 -0.38 -6.24
C THR A 50 -4.85 -0.30 -6.66
N LEU A 51 -5.58 0.69 -6.17
CA LEU A 51 -7.00 0.87 -6.49
C LEU A 51 -7.25 1.20 -7.96
N ALA A 52 -6.34 1.93 -8.60
CA ALA A 52 -6.42 2.18 -10.04
C ALA A 52 -6.32 0.89 -10.85
N LEU A 53 -5.37 0.00 -10.51
CA LEU A 53 -5.22 -1.31 -11.16
C LEU A 53 -6.41 -2.25 -10.89
N VAL A 54 -6.93 -2.24 -9.64
CA VAL A 54 -8.15 -2.99 -9.32
C VAL A 54 -9.31 -2.50 -10.17
N ARG A 55 -9.54 -1.19 -10.23
CA ARG A 55 -10.63 -0.59 -11.04
C ARG A 55 -10.46 -0.90 -12.52
N GLN A 56 -9.25 -0.82 -13.05
CA GLN A 56 -8.96 -1.21 -14.42
C GLN A 56 -9.30 -2.68 -14.70
N SER A 57 -8.98 -3.58 -13.77
CA SER A 57 -9.35 -5.00 -13.87
C SER A 57 -10.87 -5.22 -13.80
N LEU A 58 -11.55 -4.49 -12.90
CA LEU A 58 -13.01 -4.57 -12.75
C LEU A 58 -13.74 -4.14 -14.03
N THR A 59 -13.34 -3.04 -14.63
CA THR A 59 -13.97 -2.52 -15.85
C THR A 59 -13.53 -3.27 -17.11
N GLY A 60 -12.26 -3.63 -17.22
CA GLY A 60 -11.69 -4.28 -18.38
C GLY A 60 -11.98 -5.78 -18.43
N ARG A 61 -11.54 -6.53 -17.41
CA ARG A 61 -11.64 -8.00 -17.39
C ARG A 61 -13.05 -8.49 -17.01
N PHE A 62 -13.64 -7.85 -15.98
CA PHE A 62 -14.95 -8.25 -15.45
C PHE A 62 -16.11 -7.47 -16.06
N ARG A 63 -15.82 -6.48 -16.91
CA ARG A 63 -16.82 -5.67 -17.63
C ARG A 63 -17.83 -4.99 -16.71
N LEU A 64 -17.42 -4.60 -15.51
CA LEU A 64 -18.27 -3.83 -14.63
C LEU A 64 -18.38 -2.38 -15.10
N PRO A 65 -19.49 -1.68 -14.76
CA PRO A 65 -19.66 -0.29 -15.13
C PRO A 65 -18.59 0.61 -14.50
N PRO A 66 -18.21 1.72 -15.13
CA PRO A 66 -17.21 2.66 -14.62
C PRO A 66 -17.65 3.35 -13.31
N THR A 67 -18.95 3.27 -12.98
CA THR A 67 -19.55 3.78 -11.73
C THR A 67 -19.23 2.93 -10.51
N VAL A 68 -18.59 1.76 -10.70
CA VAL A 68 -18.22 0.87 -9.60
C VAL A 68 -17.37 1.59 -8.55
N THR A 69 -17.80 1.52 -7.29
CA THR A 69 -17.08 2.01 -6.13
C THR A 69 -16.44 0.84 -5.38
N ILE A 70 -15.29 1.13 -4.75
CA ILE A 70 -14.54 0.16 -3.96
C ILE A 70 -14.51 0.73 -2.54
N ASP A 71 -15.25 0.08 -1.64
CA ASP A 71 -15.48 0.57 -0.28
C ASP A 71 -15.07 -0.49 0.75
N ASN A 72 -14.96 -0.10 2.02
CA ASN A 72 -14.65 -1.01 3.14
C ASN A 72 -13.39 -1.87 2.90
N ILE A 73 -12.33 -1.23 2.45
CA ILE A 73 -11.07 -1.90 2.15
C ILE A 73 -10.45 -2.47 3.42
N GLN A 74 -10.20 -3.77 3.42
CA GLN A 74 -9.59 -4.48 4.55
C GLN A 74 -8.38 -5.30 4.08
N MET A 75 -7.33 -5.31 4.88
CA MET A 75 -6.21 -6.21 4.67
C MET A 75 -6.49 -7.53 5.41
N LEU A 76 -6.58 -8.61 4.67
CA LEU A 76 -6.82 -9.95 5.22
C LEU A 76 -5.52 -10.62 5.67
N ALA A 77 -4.45 -10.45 4.91
CA ALA A 77 -3.17 -11.07 5.17
C ALA A 77 -2.03 -10.33 4.46
N GLY A 78 -0.81 -10.65 4.85
CA GLY A 78 0.39 -10.10 4.25
C GLY A 78 0.96 -8.93 5.04
N GLY A 79 1.52 -7.97 4.37
CA GLY A 79 2.19 -6.80 4.93
C GLY A 79 3.59 -6.62 4.38
N TYR A 80 4.30 -5.64 4.92
CA TYR A 80 5.64 -5.25 4.43
C TYR A 80 6.67 -6.39 4.49
N VAL A 81 6.59 -7.27 5.49
CA VAL A 81 7.52 -8.40 5.65
C VAL A 81 7.24 -9.52 4.63
N ALA A 82 5.98 -9.69 4.25
CA ALA A 82 5.57 -10.69 3.28
C ALA A 82 5.72 -10.23 1.82
N PHE A 83 6.08 -8.97 1.58
CA PHE A 83 6.18 -8.34 0.26
C PHE A 83 4.92 -8.51 -0.60
N ARG A 84 3.77 -8.64 0.04
CA ARG A 84 2.47 -8.74 -0.59
C ARG A 84 1.37 -8.30 0.37
N PHE A 85 0.28 -7.79 -0.19
CA PHE A 85 -0.93 -7.47 0.55
C PHE A 85 -2.09 -8.25 -0.04
N VAL A 86 -2.78 -9.02 0.79
CA VAL A 86 -4.04 -9.68 0.43
C VAL A 86 -5.17 -8.85 0.98
N CYS A 87 -6.02 -8.37 0.12
CA CYS A 87 -7.00 -7.34 0.41
C CYS A 87 -8.41 -7.80 0.02
N GLU A 88 -9.38 -7.31 0.75
CA GLU A 88 -10.80 -7.47 0.47
C GLU A 88 -11.46 -6.09 0.47
N ALA A 89 -12.40 -5.88 -0.42
CA ALA A 89 -13.22 -4.68 -0.43
C ALA A 89 -14.64 -4.98 -0.90
N SER A 90 -15.58 -4.16 -0.46
CA SER A 90 -16.96 -4.20 -0.92
C SER A 90 -17.09 -3.42 -2.23
N LEU A 91 -17.89 -3.95 -3.15
CA LEU A 91 -18.23 -3.27 -4.39
C LEU A 91 -19.59 -2.60 -4.27
N GLY A 92 -19.64 -1.33 -4.64
CA GLY A 92 -20.85 -0.52 -4.70
C GLY A 92 -21.02 0.17 -6.05
N GLY A 93 -22.07 0.98 -6.20
CA GLY A 93 -22.31 1.75 -7.42
C GLY A 93 -22.64 0.92 -8.66
N ILE A 94 -23.10 -0.33 -8.46
CA ILE A 94 -23.48 -1.23 -9.55
C ILE A 94 -25.00 -1.35 -9.54
N ASP A 95 -25.63 -0.79 -10.55
CA ASP A 95 -27.07 -0.96 -10.77
C ASP A 95 -27.32 -2.24 -11.56
N SER A 96 -28.36 -2.99 -11.15
CA SER A 96 -28.76 -4.22 -11.84
C SER A 96 -29.12 -4.01 -13.33
N HIS A 97 -29.48 -2.78 -13.69
CA HIS A 97 -29.78 -2.39 -15.07
C HIS A 97 -28.52 -2.28 -15.96
N ASP A 98 -27.35 -2.05 -15.35
CA ASP A 98 -26.08 -1.92 -16.07
C ASP A 98 -25.40 -3.29 -16.32
N LEU A 99 -25.97 -4.34 -15.73
CA LEU A 99 -25.46 -5.69 -15.89
C LEU A 99 -26.19 -6.46 -17.00
N ALA A 100 -25.49 -7.34 -17.69
CA ALA A 100 -26.11 -8.22 -18.65
C ALA A 100 -27.17 -9.11 -17.97
N PRO A 101 -28.28 -9.45 -18.66
CA PRO A 101 -29.32 -10.33 -18.13
C PRO A 101 -28.71 -11.64 -17.60
N GLY A 102 -28.97 -11.98 -16.35
CA GLY A 102 -28.42 -13.17 -15.68
C GLY A 102 -27.01 -13.02 -15.13
N ALA A 103 -26.42 -11.83 -15.19
CA ALA A 103 -25.12 -11.56 -14.54
C ALA A 103 -25.28 -11.50 -13.03
N TYR A 104 -24.29 -12.06 -12.33
CA TYR A 104 -24.23 -11.91 -10.87
C TYR A 104 -23.84 -10.48 -10.51
N VAL A 105 -24.50 -9.92 -9.50
CA VAL A 105 -24.06 -8.66 -8.88
C VAL A 105 -22.88 -8.99 -7.98
N PRO A 106 -21.65 -8.54 -8.31
CA PRO A 106 -20.52 -8.79 -7.45
C PRO A 106 -20.64 -7.93 -6.18
N GLY A 107 -20.52 -8.58 -5.02
CA GLY A 107 -20.60 -7.89 -3.72
C GLY A 107 -19.24 -7.62 -3.10
N VAL A 108 -18.29 -8.49 -3.34
CA VAL A 108 -16.95 -8.46 -2.72
C VAL A 108 -15.88 -8.74 -3.77
N VAL A 109 -14.82 -7.96 -3.71
CA VAL A 109 -13.61 -8.16 -4.50
C VAL A 109 -12.46 -8.54 -3.57
N HIS A 110 -11.74 -9.60 -3.94
CA HIS A 110 -10.46 -9.95 -3.34
C HIS A 110 -9.35 -9.57 -4.31
N TYR A 111 -8.31 -8.96 -3.83
CA TYR A 111 -7.16 -8.63 -4.65
C TYR A 111 -5.86 -8.78 -3.89
N VAL A 112 -4.81 -9.12 -4.61
CA VAL A 112 -3.47 -9.28 -4.07
C VAL A 112 -2.56 -8.27 -4.76
N SER A 113 -1.99 -7.37 -3.97
CA SER A 113 -0.97 -6.42 -4.41
C SER A 113 0.40 -7.01 -4.14
N ARG A 114 1.24 -7.11 -5.16
CA ARG A 114 2.63 -7.61 -5.06
C ARG A 114 3.51 -6.93 -6.10
N LEU A 115 4.81 -7.00 -5.89
CA LEU A 115 5.77 -6.66 -6.94
C LEU A 115 5.97 -7.85 -7.87
N THR A 116 6.29 -7.57 -9.12
CA THR A 116 6.72 -8.58 -10.08
C THR A 116 8.01 -9.28 -9.63
N ALA A 117 8.34 -10.41 -10.22
CA ALA A 117 9.51 -11.20 -9.81
C ALA A 117 10.85 -10.45 -9.95
N ASP A 118 10.91 -9.46 -10.82
CA ASP A 118 12.07 -8.58 -11.01
C ASP A 118 12.06 -7.34 -10.10
N HIS A 119 11.02 -7.20 -9.25
CA HIS A 119 10.80 -6.06 -8.34
C HIS A 119 10.73 -4.68 -9.01
N ARG A 120 10.44 -4.63 -10.30
CA ARG A 120 10.38 -3.38 -11.06
C ARG A 120 8.98 -2.83 -11.20
N ASP A 121 8.01 -3.72 -11.32
CA ASP A 121 6.63 -3.35 -11.57
C ASP A 121 5.71 -3.81 -10.44
N HIS A 122 4.59 -3.13 -10.31
CA HIS A 122 3.53 -3.46 -9.39
C HIS A 122 2.45 -4.27 -10.10
N GLU A 123 2.12 -5.43 -9.56
CA GLU A 123 1.10 -6.33 -10.09
C GLU A 123 -0.06 -6.48 -9.10
N VAL A 124 -1.27 -6.42 -9.61
CA VAL A 124 -2.49 -6.65 -8.83
C VAL A 124 -3.29 -7.79 -9.46
N SER A 125 -3.47 -8.86 -8.71
CA SER A 125 -4.35 -9.98 -9.07
C SER A 125 -5.72 -9.76 -8.46
N VAL A 126 -6.78 -9.76 -9.28
CA VAL A 126 -8.16 -9.50 -8.85
C VAL A 126 -9.02 -10.72 -9.05
N SER A 127 -9.82 -11.06 -8.03
CA SER A 127 -10.88 -12.07 -8.08
C SER A 127 -12.16 -11.50 -7.47
N ILE A 128 -13.30 -11.84 -8.08
CA ILE A 128 -14.62 -11.40 -7.60
C ILE A 128 -15.36 -12.61 -7.05
N GLN A 129 -15.94 -12.45 -5.88
CA GLN A 129 -16.90 -13.40 -5.34
C GLN A 129 -18.31 -12.91 -5.63
N PRO A 130 -19.21 -13.77 -6.11
CA PRO A 130 -20.62 -13.42 -6.24
C PRO A 130 -21.19 -13.10 -4.86
N ALA A 131 -22.01 -12.06 -4.78
CA ALA A 131 -22.76 -11.79 -3.58
C ALA A 131 -23.65 -13.00 -3.28
N LEU A 132 -23.53 -13.59 -2.09
CA LEU A 132 -24.45 -14.59 -1.62
C LEU A 132 -25.79 -13.88 -1.38
N ILE A 133 -26.70 -13.98 -2.33
CA ILE A 133 -28.08 -13.57 -2.11
C ILE A 133 -28.68 -14.60 -1.16
N TRP A 134 -28.75 -14.27 0.11
CA TRP A 134 -29.58 -15.02 1.04
C TRP A 134 -31.03 -14.78 0.64
N GLU A 135 -31.57 -15.63 -0.21
CA GLU A 135 -33.02 -15.73 -0.36
C GLU A 135 -33.60 -16.06 1.01
N ARG A 136 -34.11 -15.03 1.68
CA ARG A 136 -34.94 -15.21 2.86
C ARG A 136 -36.26 -15.84 2.37
N LYS A 137 -36.32 -17.19 2.39
CA LYS A 137 -37.59 -17.88 2.25
C LYS A 137 -38.53 -17.39 3.36
N GLN A 138 -39.52 -16.65 2.95
CA GLN A 138 -40.73 -16.39 3.77
C GLN A 138 -41.57 -17.65 3.81
#